data_d032302d88b4914be3f2f894ddd26fb1
#
_entry.id   d032302d88b4914be3f2f894ddd26fb1
#
_cell.length_a   1.000
_cell.length_b   1.000
_cell.length_c   1.000
_cell.angle_alpha   90.00
_cell.angle_beta   90.00
_cell.angle_gamma   90.00
#
_symmetry.space_group_name_H-M   'P 1'
#
loop_
_entity.id
_entity.type
_entity.pdbx_description
1 polymer ?
#
loop_
_entity_poly.entity_id
_entity_poly.type
_entity_poly.pdbx_seq_one_letter_code
_entity_poly.pdbx_strand_id
1 'polypeptide(L)'
;MAVNDIIHLLPDAVANQIAAGEVVQRPSSIVKEMMENSIDAGAETIKVLVVDGGKTNVQVIDDGKGMSETDARLSFERHATSKIHEASDLFNLTTMGFRGEALASIAAVAQIELKTRRAEDELGTMLYLSGSKIEKQEPVMCPVGSNFSVQNLFFNVPARRRFLKSNQTELTNVVADFQRIVLVHPDVSFSLYNNGVEMYHLPQTSVRQRIIDVFGKKINAELLPVEVETSLVRISGYVGKPESSKKKGMHQYFFVNGRYMRHPYFHSAVMKAYENLMPVGEHVSYFLYFSVEPSAVDVNVHPTKTEIKFDNEQPIWQVLSAAVKETIGRFCNVPMIDFDVEGRPDIPVMGMDTTVPRQPKLSAPTYNPFKESGRGVSSVPTG
;
A
#
# COMPACT_ATOMS: atom_id res chain seq x y z
N MET A 1 -3.32 59.80 -8.13
CA MET A 1 -2.74 58.77 -7.25
C MET A 1 -2.74 57.50 -8.05
N ALA A 2 -1.56 56.93 -8.36
CA ALA A 2 -1.49 55.66 -9.03
C ALA A 2 -2.02 54.59 -8.07
N VAL A 3 -3.05 53.86 -8.45
CA VAL A 3 -3.55 52.68 -7.75
C VAL A 3 -2.44 51.65 -7.89
N ASN A 4 -1.66 51.43 -6.82
CA ASN A 4 -0.69 50.34 -6.80
C ASN A 4 -1.46 49.03 -6.69
N ASP A 5 -1.62 48.33 -7.81
CA ASP A 5 -2.18 47.01 -7.82
C ASP A 5 -1.28 46.06 -6.99
N ILE A 6 -1.88 45.44 -5.97
CA ILE A 6 -1.15 44.55 -5.02
C ILE A 6 -1.02 43.12 -5.57
N ILE A 7 -1.99 42.73 -6.41
CA ILE A 7 -2.01 41.37 -7.00
C ILE A 7 -1.20 41.40 -8.30
N HIS A 8 -0.22 40.50 -8.43
CA HIS A 8 0.58 40.34 -9.64
C HIS A 8 0.74 38.88 -9.98
N LEU A 9 0.95 38.60 -11.25
CA LEU A 9 1.23 37.21 -11.73
C LEU A 9 2.62 36.80 -11.27
N LEU A 10 2.70 35.58 -10.67
CA LEU A 10 4.00 35.03 -10.29
C LEU A 10 4.79 34.60 -11.53
N PRO A 11 6.13 34.75 -11.50
CA PRO A 11 6.98 34.14 -12.52
C PRO A 11 6.77 32.64 -12.59
N ASP A 12 6.77 32.05 -13.78
CA ASP A 12 6.53 30.61 -14.01
C ASP A 12 7.42 29.70 -13.15
N ALA A 13 8.67 30.06 -12.97
CA ALA A 13 9.60 29.30 -12.13
C ALA A 13 9.14 29.22 -10.67
N VAL A 14 8.59 30.33 -10.13
CA VAL A 14 8.07 30.37 -8.74
C VAL A 14 6.75 29.60 -8.65
N ALA A 15 5.85 29.79 -9.62
CA ALA A 15 4.58 29.07 -9.68
C ALA A 15 4.82 27.56 -9.77
N ASN A 16 5.81 27.12 -10.59
CA ASN A 16 6.19 25.71 -10.72
C ASN A 16 6.78 25.13 -9.42
N GLN A 17 7.63 25.91 -8.69
CA GLN A 17 8.15 25.47 -7.40
C GLN A 17 7.08 25.34 -6.31
N ILE A 18 6.06 26.21 -6.31
CA ILE A 18 4.92 26.12 -5.38
C ILE A 18 4.12 24.84 -5.69
N ALA A 19 3.71 24.65 -6.94
CA ALA A 19 2.95 23.48 -7.38
C ALA A 19 3.72 22.16 -7.15
N ALA A 20 5.04 22.15 -7.42
CA ALA A 20 5.89 21.03 -7.11
C ALA A 20 5.87 20.61 -5.62
N GLY A 21 5.48 21.53 -4.73
CA GLY A 21 5.37 21.23 -3.30
C GLY A 21 4.25 20.32 -2.91
N GLU A 22 3.22 20.26 -3.71
CA GLU A 22 2.08 19.38 -3.49
C GLU A 22 2.37 17.93 -4.00
N VAL A 23 3.15 17.83 -5.08
CA VAL A 23 3.44 16.55 -5.75
C VAL A 23 4.72 15.90 -5.20
N VAL A 24 5.82 16.67 -5.10
CA VAL A 24 7.14 16.17 -4.73
C VAL A 24 7.50 16.63 -3.32
N GLN A 25 7.22 15.81 -2.33
CA GLN A 25 7.54 16.11 -0.93
C GLN A 25 8.87 15.50 -0.48
N ARG A 26 9.29 14.39 -1.08
CA ARG A 26 10.48 13.60 -0.71
C ARG A 26 10.95 12.69 -1.86
N PRO A 27 12.13 12.05 -1.74
CA PRO A 27 12.63 11.12 -2.76
C PRO A 27 11.65 10.00 -3.13
N SER A 28 10.91 9.45 -2.17
CA SER A 28 9.95 8.37 -2.43
C SER A 28 8.81 8.80 -3.34
N SER A 29 8.42 10.10 -3.33
CA SER A 29 7.43 10.62 -4.28
C SER A 29 7.91 10.52 -5.73
N ILE A 30 9.22 10.76 -5.98
CA ILE A 30 9.82 10.62 -7.31
C ILE A 30 9.79 9.16 -7.73
N VAL A 31 10.24 8.24 -6.86
CA VAL A 31 10.23 6.79 -7.15
C VAL A 31 8.83 6.34 -7.52
N LYS A 32 7.82 6.74 -6.73
CA LYS A 32 6.43 6.40 -6.98
C LYS A 32 5.95 6.88 -8.35
N GLU A 33 6.05 8.17 -8.64
CA GLU A 33 5.57 8.74 -9.90
C GLU A 33 6.31 8.18 -11.13
N MET A 34 7.63 7.93 -11.03
CA MET A 34 8.41 7.34 -12.12
C MET A 34 8.01 5.88 -12.37
N MET A 35 7.87 5.06 -11.33
CA MET A 35 7.46 3.67 -11.48
C MET A 35 6.03 3.57 -12.05
N GLU A 36 5.09 4.41 -11.58
CA GLU A 36 3.74 4.48 -12.13
C GLU A 36 3.74 4.86 -13.61
N ASN A 37 4.61 5.79 -14.02
CA ASN A 37 4.77 6.15 -15.43
C ASN A 37 5.36 5.00 -16.27
N SER A 38 6.34 4.27 -15.75
CA SER A 38 6.92 3.09 -16.41
C SER A 38 5.88 1.98 -16.61
N ILE A 39 5.02 1.72 -15.62
CA ILE A 39 3.91 0.76 -15.72
C ILE A 39 2.91 1.23 -16.79
N ASP A 40 2.51 2.50 -16.75
CA ASP A 40 1.61 3.08 -17.77
C ASP A 40 2.22 3.09 -19.18
N ALA A 41 3.56 3.04 -19.30
CA ALA A 41 4.28 2.87 -20.57
C ALA A 41 4.36 1.41 -21.03
N GLY A 42 3.79 0.46 -20.29
CA GLY A 42 3.78 -0.96 -20.61
C GLY A 42 5.13 -1.64 -20.39
N ALA A 43 5.93 -1.17 -19.43
CA ALA A 43 7.20 -1.79 -19.11
C ALA A 43 7.02 -3.20 -18.51
N GLU A 44 7.83 -4.15 -18.96
CA GLU A 44 7.94 -5.50 -18.39
C GLU A 44 9.03 -5.58 -17.32
N THR A 45 10.02 -4.69 -17.39
CA THR A 45 11.15 -4.63 -16.45
C THR A 45 11.38 -3.21 -15.99
N ILE A 46 11.38 -2.98 -14.67
CA ILE A 46 11.63 -1.68 -14.06
C ILE A 46 12.75 -1.81 -13.04
N LYS A 47 13.81 -1.01 -13.22
CA LYS A 47 14.96 -0.96 -12.33
C LYS A 47 15.04 0.40 -11.65
N VAL A 48 15.04 0.39 -10.31
CA VAL A 48 15.15 1.59 -9.47
C VAL A 48 16.51 1.61 -8.77
N LEU A 49 17.24 2.71 -8.91
CA LEU A 49 18.51 2.92 -8.23
C LEU A 49 18.42 4.21 -7.41
N VAL A 50 18.76 4.14 -6.14
CA VAL A 50 18.81 5.29 -5.26
C VAL A 50 20.19 5.47 -4.64
N VAL A 51 20.60 6.72 -4.47
CA VAL A 51 21.85 7.08 -3.80
C VAL A 51 21.50 8.01 -2.63
N ASP A 52 22.06 7.71 -1.44
CA ASP A 52 21.81 8.47 -0.21
C ASP A 52 20.32 8.57 0.16
N GLY A 53 19.59 7.43 0.01
CA GLY A 53 18.14 7.40 0.21
C GLY A 53 17.36 8.22 -0.81
N GLY A 54 17.95 8.49 -1.99
CA GLY A 54 17.34 9.26 -3.07
C GLY A 54 17.56 10.77 -2.99
N LYS A 55 18.36 11.26 -2.05
CA LYS A 55 18.68 12.69 -1.95
C LYS A 55 19.67 13.15 -3.01
N THR A 56 20.66 12.31 -3.31
CA THR A 56 21.69 12.57 -4.32
C THR A 56 21.21 12.17 -5.69
N ASN A 57 20.62 10.97 -5.83
CA ASN A 57 20.08 10.49 -7.10
C ASN A 57 18.93 9.51 -6.87
N VAL A 58 17.89 9.64 -7.70
CA VAL A 58 16.86 8.64 -7.96
C VAL A 58 16.87 8.35 -9.45
N GLN A 59 17.18 7.12 -9.83
CA GLN A 59 17.17 6.70 -11.21
C GLN A 59 16.17 5.57 -11.41
N VAL A 60 15.33 5.69 -12.44
CA VAL A 60 14.37 4.66 -12.84
C VAL A 60 14.60 4.36 -14.31
N ILE A 61 14.82 3.08 -14.61
CA ILE A 61 15.07 2.55 -15.95
C ILE A 61 13.97 1.56 -16.26
N ASP A 62 13.31 1.73 -17.40
CA ASP A 62 12.27 0.85 -17.91
C ASP A 62 12.51 0.46 -19.38
N ASP A 63 11.88 -0.65 -19.77
CA ASP A 63 11.84 -1.16 -21.12
C ASP A 63 10.48 -0.91 -21.82
N GLY A 64 9.73 0.10 -21.36
CA GLY A 64 8.44 0.47 -21.92
C GLY A 64 8.54 1.05 -23.34
N LYS A 65 7.42 1.59 -23.83
CA LYS A 65 7.32 2.11 -25.22
C LYS A 65 8.28 3.23 -25.58
N GLY A 66 8.92 3.88 -24.59
CA GLY A 66 9.76 5.05 -24.81
C GLY A 66 8.98 6.28 -25.31
N MET A 67 9.74 7.31 -25.72
CA MET A 67 9.19 8.58 -26.21
C MET A 67 9.91 9.05 -27.46
N SER A 68 9.19 9.74 -28.35
CA SER A 68 9.78 10.50 -29.44
C SER A 68 10.55 11.71 -28.90
N GLU A 69 11.38 12.33 -29.73
CA GLU A 69 12.10 13.57 -29.38
C GLU A 69 11.13 14.67 -28.92
N THR A 70 10.01 14.82 -29.60
CA THR A 70 8.97 15.81 -29.27
C THR A 70 8.25 15.46 -27.98
N ASP A 71 7.82 14.20 -27.81
CA ASP A 71 7.11 13.75 -26.61
C ASP A 71 8.01 13.82 -25.36
N ALA A 72 9.30 13.48 -25.50
CA ALA A 72 10.26 13.58 -24.42
C ALA A 72 10.35 15.03 -23.89
N ARG A 73 10.34 16.03 -24.80
CA ARG A 73 10.32 17.44 -24.43
C ARG A 73 8.99 17.84 -23.80
N LEU A 74 7.88 17.50 -24.44
CA LEU A 74 6.53 17.83 -23.99
C LEU A 74 6.18 17.18 -22.64
N SER A 75 6.78 16.05 -22.30
CA SER A 75 6.52 15.35 -21.04
C SER A 75 6.89 16.17 -19.79
N PHE A 76 7.73 17.20 -19.93
CA PHE A 76 8.09 18.13 -18.86
C PHE A 76 7.28 19.42 -18.85
N GLU A 77 6.36 19.59 -19.80
CA GLU A 77 5.41 20.70 -19.77
C GLU A 77 4.23 20.40 -18.86
N ARG A 78 3.66 21.42 -18.24
CA ARG A 78 2.49 21.27 -17.39
C ARG A 78 1.26 20.97 -18.23
N HIS A 79 0.40 20.10 -17.71
CA HIS A 79 -0.83 19.68 -18.36
C HIS A 79 -0.61 18.90 -19.67
N ALA A 80 0.61 18.46 -19.94
CA ALA A 80 0.91 17.56 -21.05
C ALA A 80 0.74 16.11 -20.59
N THR A 81 -0.20 15.39 -21.19
CA THR A 81 -0.48 14.00 -20.88
C THR A 81 -0.95 13.25 -22.12
N SER A 82 -0.55 11.98 -22.23
CA SER A 82 -1.05 11.05 -23.25
C SER A 82 -2.23 10.21 -22.74
N LYS A 83 -2.72 10.44 -21.52
CA LYS A 83 -3.59 9.53 -20.77
C LYS A 83 -5.04 10.01 -20.69
N ILE A 84 -5.29 11.29 -20.91
CA ILE A 84 -6.60 11.95 -20.85
C ILE A 84 -6.71 12.87 -22.06
N HIS A 85 -7.83 12.80 -22.78
CA HIS A 85 -8.14 13.64 -23.93
C HIS A 85 -9.40 14.48 -23.68
N GLU A 86 -10.35 13.94 -22.90
CA GLU A 86 -11.65 14.56 -22.64
C GLU A 86 -11.97 14.55 -21.13
N ALA A 87 -12.89 15.42 -20.71
CA ALA A 87 -13.33 15.49 -19.31
C ALA A 87 -14.03 14.20 -18.84
N SER A 88 -14.65 13.46 -19.76
CA SER A 88 -15.27 12.15 -19.52
C SER A 88 -14.26 11.08 -19.08
N ASP A 89 -13.00 11.16 -19.51
CA ASP A 89 -11.93 10.21 -19.17
C ASP A 89 -11.61 10.26 -17.65
N LEU A 90 -11.90 11.40 -16.99
CA LEU A 90 -11.70 11.54 -15.54
C LEU A 90 -12.57 10.61 -14.70
N PHE A 91 -13.69 10.13 -15.24
CA PHE A 91 -14.58 9.18 -14.59
C PHE A 91 -14.23 7.72 -14.85
N ASN A 92 -13.34 7.46 -15.82
CA ASN A 92 -12.93 6.12 -16.22
C ASN A 92 -11.40 5.94 -16.20
N LEU A 93 -10.75 6.42 -15.14
CA LEU A 93 -9.29 6.37 -15.01
C LEU A 93 -8.78 4.94 -14.85
N THR A 94 -8.18 4.40 -15.90
CA THR A 94 -7.51 3.09 -15.91
C THR A 94 -5.99 3.21 -15.67
N THR A 95 -5.39 4.38 -15.96
CA THR A 95 -3.95 4.65 -15.80
C THR A 95 -3.60 5.12 -14.40
N MET A 96 -2.39 4.84 -13.93
CA MET A 96 -1.91 5.24 -12.60
C MET A 96 -1.71 6.76 -12.49
N GLY A 97 -1.14 7.40 -13.50
CA GLY A 97 -1.01 8.85 -13.62
C GLY A 97 -2.02 9.43 -14.62
N PHE A 98 -2.48 10.67 -14.42
CA PHE A 98 -3.42 11.31 -15.36
C PHE A 98 -3.26 12.83 -15.47
N ARG A 99 -2.70 13.53 -14.47
CA ARG A 99 -2.70 15.00 -14.40
C ARG A 99 -1.68 15.68 -15.32
N GLY A 100 -0.66 14.97 -15.82
CA GLY A 100 0.41 15.58 -16.64
C GLY A 100 1.24 16.62 -15.87
N GLU A 101 1.39 16.47 -14.55
CA GLU A 101 2.07 17.45 -13.69
C GLU A 101 3.28 16.89 -12.96
N ALA A 102 3.43 15.55 -12.88
CA ALA A 102 4.46 14.92 -12.07
C ALA A 102 5.87 15.24 -12.57
N LEU A 103 6.15 15.03 -13.87
CA LEU A 103 7.46 15.29 -14.47
C LEU A 103 7.82 16.77 -14.44
N ALA A 104 6.86 17.66 -14.76
CA ALA A 104 7.04 19.12 -14.68
C ALA A 104 7.36 19.55 -13.24
N SER A 105 6.69 18.97 -12.24
CA SER A 105 6.93 19.23 -10.83
C SER A 105 8.28 18.77 -10.35
N ILE A 106 8.74 17.59 -10.81
CA ILE A 106 10.06 17.06 -10.47
C ILE A 106 11.14 17.94 -11.11
N ALA A 107 10.99 18.30 -12.39
CA ALA A 107 11.92 19.18 -13.12
C ALA A 107 12.06 20.56 -12.45
N ALA A 108 10.98 21.09 -11.86
CA ALA A 108 11.04 22.38 -11.19
C ALA A 108 11.95 22.41 -9.95
N VAL A 109 12.22 21.25 -9.32
CA VAL A 109 12.94 21.18 -8.03
C VAL A 109 14.17 20.27 -8.07
N ALA A 110 14.50 19.71 -9.24
CA ALA A 110 15.64 18.80 -9.41
C ALA A 110 16.37 19.03 -10.73
N GLN A 111 17.52 18.39 -10.89
CA GLN A 111 18.20 18.23 -12.16
C GLN A 111 17.85 16.86 -12.73
N ILE A 112 17.50 16.81 -14.02
CA ILE A 112 17.03 15.57 -14.67
C ILE A 112 17.86 15.29 -15.89
N GLU A 113 18.32 14.04 -16.02
CA GLU A 113 18.80 13.46 -17.27
C GLU A 113 17.79 12.39 -17.70
N LEU A 114 17.21 12.56 -18.86
CA LEU A 114 16.34 11.59 -19.52
C LEU A 114 17.05 11.05 -20.76
N LYS A 115 17.11 9.73 -20.90
CA LYS A 115 17.41 9.03 -22.16
C LYS A 115 16.25 8.15 -22.51
N THR A 116 15.69 8.30 -23.72
CA THR A 116 14.53 7.54 -24.14
C THR A 116 14.58 7.23 -25.64
N ARG A 117 14.01 6.09 -26.02
CA ARG A 117 13.94 5.65 -27.41
C ARG A 117 12.70 4.77 -27.61
N ARG A 118 11.99 4.98 -28.71
CA ARG A 118 10.92 4.09 -29.16
C ARG A 118 11.52 2.93 -29.98
N ALA A 119 10.77 1.85 -30.14
CA ALA A 119 11.20 0.68 -30.88
C ALA A 119 11.46 0.96 -32.36
N GLU A 120 10.68 1.89 -32.96
CA GLU A 120 10.79 2.28 -34.36
C GLU A 120 11.93 3.27 -34.64
N ASP A 121 12.53 3.89 -33.63
CA ASP A 121 13.60 4.88 -33.79
C ASP A 121 14.99 4.20 -33.78
N GLU A 122 15.89 4.61 -34.67
CA GLU A 122 17.28 4.12 -34.68
C GLU A 122 18.09 4.73 -33.52
N LEU A 123 17.90 6.02 -33.26
CA LEU A 123 18.54 6.75 -32.17
C LEU A 123 17.50 7.23 -31.19
N GLY A 124 17.86 7.23 -29.91
CA GLY A 124 17.09 7.85 -28.86
C GLY A 124 17.44 9.33 -28.69
N THR A 125 16.75 9.96 -27.75
CA THR A 125 16.94 11.34 -27.35
C THR A 125 17.45 11.42 -25.93
N MET A 126 18.49 12.22 -25.69
CA MET A 126 18.93 12.62 -24.36
C MET A 126 18.50 14.06 -24.10
N LEU A 127 17.83 14.30 -22.96
CA LEU A 127 17.48 15.61 -22.43
C LEU A 127 18.16 15.83 -21.09
N TYR A 128 18.71 17.03 -20.90
CA TYR A 128 19.17 17.49 -19.60
C TYR A 128 18.40 18.75 -19.20
N LEU A 129 17.78 18.70 -17.99
CA LEU A 129 16.99 19.82 -17.45
C LEU A 129 17.53 20.23 -16.08
N SER A 130 17.42 21.52 -15.79
CA SER A 130 17.74 22.08 -14.48
C SER A 130 16.72 23.16 -14.11
N GLY A 131 15.91 22.94 -13.06
CA GLY A 131 14.90 23.88 -12.60
C GLY A 131 13.85 24.23 -13.67
N SER A 132 13.28 23.22 -14.35
CA SER A 132 12.32 23.30 -15.47
C SER A 132 12.90 23.85 -16.77
N LYS A 133 14.18 24.14 -16.85
CA LYS A 133 14.80 24.65 -18.08
C LYS A 133 15.55 23.52 -18.79
N ILE A 134 15.24 23.31 -20.05
CA ILE A 134 16.01 22.39 -20.91
C ILE A 134 17.34 23.07 -21.25
N GLU A 135 18.42 22.50 -20.79
CA GLU A 135 19.79 23.00 -21.04
C GLU A 135 20.43 22.30 -22.23
N LYS A 136 20.08 21.03 -22.46
CA LYS A 136 20.68 20.22 -23.53
C LYS A 136 19.68 19.23 -24.09
N GLN A 137 19.70 19.05 -25.42
CA GLN A 137 18.95 18.01 -26.13
C GLN A 137 19.87 17.51 -27.26
N GLU A 138 20.08 16.20 -27.31
CA GLU A 138 20.93 15.58 -28.33
C GLU A 138 20.51 14.15 -28.63
N PRO A 139 20.74 13.63 -29.85
CA PRO A 139 20.54 12.22 -30.15
C PRO A 139 21.57 11.38 -29.38
N VAL A 140 21.12 10.19 -28.94
CA VAL A 140 21.97 9.26 -28.17
C VAL A 140 21.60 7.80 -28.51
N MET A 141 22.59 6.93 -28.49
CA MET A 141 22.34 5.48 -28.51
C MET A 141 21.91 5.03 -27.12
N CYS A 142 20.68 4.51 -27.02
CA CYS A 142 20.16 3.92 -25.80
C CYS A 142 19.20 2.76 -26.11
N PRO A 143 18.93 1.86 -25.15
CA PRO A 143 17.89 0.83 -25.30
C PRO A 143 16.51 1.45 -25.53
N VAL A 144 15.58 0.63 -26.03
CA VAL A 144 14.14 0.98 -26.05
C VAL A 144 13.66 1.16 -24.63
N GLY A 145 12.74 2.11 -24.39
CA GLY A 145 12.24 2.46 -23.08
C GLY A 145 12.71 3.81 -22.60
N SER A 146 12.73 4.01 -21.29
CA SER A 146 13.16 5.28 -20.70
C SER A 146 14.11 5.09 -19.51
N ASN A 147 15.04 6.01 -19.38
CA ASN A 147 15.99 6.08 -18.27
C ASN A 147 15.96 7.51 -17.71
N PHE A 148 15.29 7.68 -16.58
CA PHE A 148 15.23 8.94 -15.86
C PHE A 148 16.23 8.92 -14.71
N SER A 149 17.12 9.91 -14.66
CA SER A 149 18.02 10.17 -13.54
C SER A 149 17.70 11.53 -12.95
N VAL A 150 17.13 11.53 -11.74
CA VAL A 150 16.74 12.73 -11.00
C VAL A 150 17.77 13.00 -9.93
N GLN A 151 18.50 14.09 -10.08
CA GLN A 151 19.65 14.42 -9.25
C GLN A 151 19.42 15.69 -8.43
N ASN A 152 20.10 15.78 -7.30
CA ASN A 152 20.18 16.98 -6.47
C ASN A 152 18.78 17.53 -6.08
N LEU A 153 17.87 16.66 -5.63
CA LEU A 153 16.53 17.06 -5.22
C LEU A 153 16.55 18.27 -4.28
N PHE A 154 15.73 19.27 -4.59
CA PHE A 154 15.62 20.57 -3.91
C PHE A 154 16.90 21.41 -3.95
N PHE A 155 17.72 21.27 -5.00
CA PHE A 155 18.94 22.08 -5.15
C PHE A 155 18.64 23.60 -5.15
N ASN A 156 17.51 24.01 -5.72
CA ASN A 156 17.04 25.37 -5.84
C ASN A 156 16.01 25.77 -4.76
N VAL A 157 15.69 24.91 -3.79
CA VAL A 157 14.75 25.16 -2.69
C VAL A 157 15.41 24.77 -1.36
N PRO A 158 16.37 25.57 -0.84
CA PRO A 158 17.19 25.20 0.34
C PRO A 158 16.36 24.89 1.59
N ALA A 159 15.22 25.55 1.78
CA ALA A 159 14.34 25.29 2.90
C ALA A 159 13.83 23.84 2.87
N ARG A 160 13.33 23.36 1.72
CA ARG A 160 12.84 21.97 1.57
C ARG A 160 13.96 20.95 1.72
N ARG A 161 15.15 21.25 1.18
CA ARG A 161 16.31 20.37 1.33
C ARG A 161 16.67 20.11 2.80
N ARG A 162 16.54 21.12 3.68
CA ARG A 162 16.76 20.99 5.14
C ARG A 162 15.72 20.12 5.82
N PHE A 163 14.50 20.04 5.31
CA PHE A 163 13.42 19.19 5.88
C PHE A 163 13.56 17.71 5.50
N LEU A 164 14.42 17.33 4.56
CA LEU A 164 14.70 15.93 4.28
C LEU A 164 15.27 15.25 5.52
N LYS A 165 14.78 14.05 5.79
CA LYS A 165 15.20 13.28 6.97
C LYS A 165 16.56 12.60 6.73
N SER A 166 17.00 11.75 7.63
CA SER A 166 18.23 10.96 7.43
C SER A 166 18.12 10.07 6.19
N ASN A 167 19.26 9.69 5.59
CA ASN A 167 19.26 8.79 4.41
C ASN A 167 18.52 7.49 4.69
N GLN A 168 18.68 6.95 5.90
CA GLN A 168 17.98 5.73 6.32
C GLN A 168 16.45 5.92 6.38
N THR A 169 15.97 7.06 6.87
CA THR A 169 14.53 7.36 6.93
C THR A 169 13.95 7.54 5.53
N GLU A 170 14.66 8.28 4.65
CA GLU A 170 14.20 8.46 3.27
C GLU A 170 14.23 7.13 2.49
N LEU A 171 15.24 6.30 2.70
CA LEU A 171 15.28 4.95 2.13
C LEU A 171 14.10 4.10 2.60
N THR A 172 13.74 4.15 3.88
CA THR A 172 12.56 3.43 4.40
C THR A 172 11.28 3.88 3.70
N ASN A 173 11.12 5.17 3.42
CA ASN A 173 9.98 5.69 2.65
C ASN A 173 10.01 5.20 1.20
N VAL A 174 11.18 5.20 0.55
CA VAL A 174 11.37 4.66 -0.80
C VAL A 174 10.96 3.19 -0.87
N VAL A 175 11.46 2.38 0.07
CA VAL A 175 11.10 0.95 0.15
C VAL A 175 9.59 0.77 0.36
N ALA A 176 8.96 1.57 1.22
CA ALA A 176 7.53 1.48 1.46
C ALA A 176 6.69 1.79 0.20
N ASP A 177 7.05 2.83 -0.56
CA ASP A 177 6.34 3.18 -1.79
C ASP A 177 6.65 2.17 -2.91
N PHE A 178 7.89 1.67 -3.01
CA PHE A 178 8.27 0.57 -3.90
C PHE A 178 7.43 -0.69 -3.62
N GLN A 179 7.33 -1.12 -2.36
CA GLN A 179 6.54 -2.29 -1.97
C GLN A 179 5.07 -2.15 -2.35
N ARG A 180 4.46 -0.96 -2.20
CA ARG A 180 3.07 -0.72 -2.57
C ARG A 180 2.81 -0.94 -4.06
N ILE A 181 3.77 -0.59 -4.90
CA ILE A 181 3.65 -0.73 -6.36
C ILE A 181 3.91 -2.19 -6.78
N VAL A 182 4.98 -2.82 -6.33
CA VAL A 182 5.35 -4.16 -6.78
C VAL A 182 4.35 -5.24 -6.35
N LEU A 183 3.61 -5.02 -5.26
CA LEU A 183 2.57 -5.93 -4.79
C LEU A 183 1.34 -5.97 -5.71
N VAL A 184 1.10 -4.93 -6.48
CA VAL A 184 -0.04 -4.82 -7.40
C VAL A 184 0.30 -5.33 -8.80
N HIS A 185 1.58 -5.28 -9.15
CA HIS A 185 2.07 -5.63 -10.49
C HIS A 185 3.01 -6.86 -10.44
N PRO A 186 2.48 -8.05 -10.10
CA PRO A 186 3.29 -9.28 -10.09
C PRO A 186 3.75 -9.72 -11.49
N ASP A 187 3.10 -9.23 -12.54
CA ASP A 187 3.37 -9.40 -13.96
C ASP A 187 4.57 -8.59 -14.48
N VAL A 188 5.09 -7.66 -13.68
CA VAL A 188 6.27 -6.83 -14.01
C VAL A 188 7.46 -7.28 -13.17
N SER A 189 8.66 -7.34 -13.78
CA SER A 189 9.93 -7.56 -13.07
C SER A 189 10.43 -6.27 -12.46
N PHE A 190 10.81 -6.30 -11.18
CA PHE A 190 11.34 -5.13 -10.47
C PHE A 190 12.68 -5.41 -9.82
N SER A 191 13.55 -4.41 -9.81
CA SER A 191 14.73 -4.42 -8.95
C SER A 191 14.96 -3.07 -8.29
N LEU A 192 15.42 -3.09 -7.04
CA LEU A 192 15.75 -1.90 -6.27
C LEU A 192 17.18 -1.99 -5.75
N TYR A 193 17.96 -0.96 -6.04
CA TYR A 193 19.35 -0.81 -5.58
C TYR A 193 19.48 0.43 -4.70
N ASN A 194 20.27 0.32 -3.63
CA ASN A 194 20.64 1.44 -2.80
C ASN A 194 22.17 1.51 -2.69
N ASN A 195 22.77 2.64 -3.11
CA ASN A 195 24.22 2.83 -3.14
C ASN A 195 24.96 1.68 -3.85
N GLY A 196 24.38 1.18 -4.95
CA GLY A 196 24.93 0.07 -5.73
C GLY A 196 24.67 -1.34 -5.18
N VAL A 197 24.08 -1.46 -3.99
CA VAL A 197 23.73 -2.75 -3.40
C VAL A 197 22.30 -3.10 -3.76
N GLU A 198 22.08 -4.33 -4.28
CA GLU A 198 20.75 -4.84 -4.58
C GLU A 198 19.96 -5.14 -3.29
N MET A 199 18.79 -4.53 -3.15
CA MET A 199 17.89 -4.73 -2.02
C MET A 199 16.75 -5.68 -2.38
N TYR A 200 16.25 -5.57 -3.61
CA TYR A 200 15.17 -6.41 -4.14
C TYR A 200 15.49 -6.83 -5.57
N HIS A 201 15.21 -8.10 -5.84
CA HIS A 201 15.16 -8.69 -7.17
C HIS A 201 13.87 -9.51 -7.27
N LEU A 202 12.89 -8.98 -7.99
CA LEU A 202 11.51 -9.47 -8.02
C LEU A 202 11.13 -9.81 -9.47
N PRO A 203 11.32 -11.06 -9.93
CA PRO A 203 10.92 -11.47 -11.27
C PRO A 203 9.39 -11.48 -11.42
N GLN A 204 8.90 -11.57 -12.63
CA GLN A 204 7.47 -11.82 -12.92
C GLN A 204 7.01 -13.10 -12.20
N THR A 205 5.85 -13.05 -11.56
CA THR A 205 5.37 -14.15 -10.73
C THR A 205 3.87 -14.03 -10.40
N SER A 206 3.35 -14.93 -9.56
CA SER A 206 2.00 -14.82 -9.01
C SER A 206 1.93 -13.83 -7.83
N VAL A 207 0.73 -13.32 -7.53
CA VAL A 207 0.49 -12.43 -6.37
C VAL A 207 1.04 -13.03 -5.08
N ARG A 208 0.77 -14.32 -4.82
CA ARG A 208 1.25 -15.02 -3.62
C ARG A 208 2.77 -15.05 -3.54
N GLN A 209 3.42 -15.43 -4.63
CA GLN A 209 4.87 -15.49 -4.67
C GLN A 209 5.49 -14.11 -4.52
N ARG A 210 4.91 -13.07 -5.12
CA ARG A 210 5.34 -11.69 -4.97
C ARG A 210 5.31 -11.24 -3.51
N ILE A 211 4.27 -11.56 -2.75
CA ILE A 211 4.20 -11.28 -1.31
C ILE A 211 5.34 -11.97 -0.57
N ILE A 212 5.62 -13.24 -0.91
CA ILE A 212 6.70 -14.02 -0.31
C ILE A 212 8.07 -13.43 -0.63
N ASP A 213 8.29 -13.02 -1.87
CA ASP A 213 9.56 -12.44 -2.33
C ASP A 213 9.84 -11.08 -1.66
N VAL A 214 8.79 -10.31 -1.38
CA VAL A 214 8.90 -9.00 -0.71
C VAL A 214 9.10 -9.13 0.80
N PHE A 215 8.36 -10.03 1.49
CA PHE A 215 8.32 -10.10 2.97
C PHE A 215 9.00 -11.34 3.56
N GLY A 216 9.48 -12.23 2.71
CA GLY A 216 10.22 -13.43 3.10
C GLY A 216 9.35 -14.68 3.26
N LYS A 217 10.00 -15.85 3.24
CA LYS A 217 9.34 -17.16 3.18
C LYS A 217 8.42 -17.48 4.36
N LYS A 218 8.65 -16.88 5.53
CA LYS A 218 7.85 -17.13 6.74
C LYS A 218 6.39 -16.76 6.56
N ILE A 219 6.10 -15.68 5.84
CA ILE A 219 4.73 -15.19 5.63
C ILE A 219 3.86 -16.22 4.88
N ASN A 220 4.47 -17.08 4.05
CA ASN A 220 3.73 -18.05 3.25
C ASN A 220 2.89 -19.03 4.09
N ALA A 221 3.42 -19.49 5.24
CA ALA A 221 2.73 -20.39 6.13
C ALA A 221 1.62 -19.72 6.94
N GLU A 222 1.67 -18.41 7.04
CA GLU A 222 0.75 -17.59 7.83
C GLU A 222 -0.47 -17.11 7.02
N LEU A 223 -0.44 -17.15 5.67
CA LEU A 223 -1.44 -16.56 4.81
C LEU A 223 -2.53 -17.55 4.38
N LEU A 224 -3.78 -17.13 4.53
CA LEU A 224 -5.01 -17.79 4.06
C LEU A 224 -5.57 -17.04 2.85
N PRO A 225 -6.00 -17.72 1.77
CA PRO A 225 -6.56 -17.08 0.59
C PRO A 225 -7.99 -16.58 0.87
N VAL A 226 -8.29 -15.38 0.43
CA VAL A 226 -9.63 -14.78 0.43
C VAL A 226 -10.05 -14.55 -1.01
N GLU A 227 -11.24 -15.02 -1.36
CA GLU A 227 -11.86 -14.74 -2.65
C GLU A 227 -13.37 -14.65 -2.49
N VAL A 228 -13.95 -13.53 -2.89
CA VAL A 228 -15.39 -13.30 -2.92
C VAL A 228 -15.72 -12.41 -4.11
N GLU A 229 -16.79 -12.75 -4.80
CA GLU A 229 -17.30 -11.97 -5.92
C GLU A 229 -18.78 -11.68 -5.72
N THR A 230 -19.14 -10.42 -5.86
CA THR A 230 -20.51 -9.92 -5.77
C THR A 230 -20.77 -8.96 -6.92
N SER A 231 -22.03 -8.52 -7.07
CA SER A 231 -22.37 -7.48 -8.05
C SER A 231 -21.76 -6.10 -7.76
N LEU A 232 -21.28 -5.86 -6.54
CA LEU A 232 -20.73 -4.56 -6.13
C LEU A 232 -19.20 -4.54 -6.15
N VAL A 233 -18.56 -5.66 -5.81
CA VAL A 233 -17.12 -5.75 -5.63
C VAL A 233 -16.64 -7.19 -5.77
N ARG A 234 -15.49 -7.36 -6.39
CA ARG A 234 -14.68 -8.58 -6.26
C ARG A 234 -13.52 -8.30 -5.32
N ILE A 235 -13.38 -9.12 -4.28
CA ILE A 235 -12.28 -9.04 -3.32
C ILE A 235 -11.48 -10.34 -3.41
N SER A 236 -10.18 -10.21 -3.63
CA SER A 236 -9.25 -11.33 -3.67
C SER A 236 -8.01 -11.01 -2.84
N GLY A 237 -7.24 -12.02 -2.48
CA GLY A 237 -5.97 -11.81 -1.80
C GLY A 237 -5.75 -12.76 -0.63
N TYR A 238 -5.14 -12.25 0.44
CA TYR A 238 -4.67 -13.07 1.56
C TYR A 238 -4.83 -12.34 2.89
N VAL A 239 -5.18 -13.12 3.93
CA VAL A 239 -5.22 -12.67 5.33
C VAL A 239 -4.40 -13.61 6.20
N GLY A 240 -3.85 -13.10 7.29
CA GLY A 240 -3.04 -13.89 8.23
C GLY A 240 -3.87 -14.82 9.09
N LYS A 241 -3.31 -15.96 9.47
CA LYS A 241 -3.91 -16.84 10.49
C LYS A 241 -3.98 -16.10 11.83
N PRO A 242 -4.99 -16.36 12.68
CA PRO A 242 -5.09 -15.76 14.02
C PRO A 242 -3.83 -15.97 14.86
N GLU A 243 -3.21 -17.15 14.78
CA GLU A 243 -2.00 -17.52 15.53
C GLU A 243 -0.76 -16.69 15.11
N SER A 244 -0.81 -16.04 13.94
CA SER A 244 0.27 -15.18 13.44
C SER A 244 0.16 -13.74 13.91
N SER A 245 -0.86 -13.42 14.74
CA SER A 245 -1.09 -12.06 15.24
C SER A 245 0.07 -11.53 16.07
N LYS A 246 0.32 -10.22 16.01
CA LYS A 246 1.35 -9.51 16.78
C LYS A 246 0.92 -8.09 17.05
N LYS A 247 1.49 -7.49 18.10
CA LYS A 247 1.24 -6.08 18.45
C LYS A 247 1.82 -5.08 17.45
N LYS A 248 2.89 -5.44 16.74
CA LYS A 248 3.58 -4.56 15.78
C LYS A 248 4.23 -5.38 14.65
N GLY A 249 4.54 -4.72 13.54
CA GLY A 249 5.26 -5.32 12.41
C GLY A 249 4.39 -6.13 11.47
N MET A 250 3.07 -5.92 11.48
CA MET A 250 2.17 -6.54 10.53
C MET A 250 2.13 -5.79 9.22
N HIS A 251 1.98 -6.54 8.14
CA HIS A 251 1.92 -6.02 6.78
C HIS A 251 0.46 -5.89 6.37
N GLN A 252 -0.04 -4.66 6.23
CA GLN A 252 -1.45 -4.37 6.03
C GLN A 252 -1.65 -3.53 4.78
N TYR A 253 -2.15 -4.17 3.72
CA TYR A 253 -2.27 -3.56 2.41
C TYR A 253 -3.67 -3.77 1.85
N PHE A 254 -4.29 -2.67 1.44
CA PHE A 254 -5.47 -2.65 0.60
C PHE A 254 -5.11 -2.07 -0.77
N PHE A 255 -5.66 -2.66 -1.80
CA PHE A 255 -5.54 -2.17 -3.17
C PHE A 255 -6.91 -2.12 -3.82
N VAL A 256 -7.17 -1.07 -4.59
CA VAL A 256 -8.40 -0.93 -5.39
C VAL A 256 -8.03 -0.58 -6.82
N ASN A 257 -8.50 -1.36 -7.78
CA ASN A 257 -8.24 -1.16 -9.20
C ASN A 257 -6.74 -0.86 -9.50
N GLY A 258 -5.84 -1.64 -8.90
CA GLY A 258 -4.41 -1.49 -9.07
C GLY A 258 -3.74 -0.39 -8.21
N ARG A 259 -4.46 0.30 -7.31
CA ARG A 259 -3.92 1.39 -6.48
C ARG A 259 -3.89 1.04 -5.01
N TYR A 260 -2.79 1.37 -4.33
CA TYR A 260 -2.74 1.28 -2.87
C TYR A 260 -3.69 2.28 -2.23
N MET A 261 -4.44 1.82 -1.23
CA MET A 261 -5.30 2.69 -0.42
C MET A 261 -5.10 2.48 1.08
N ARG A 262 -5.39 3.53 1.84
CA ARG A 262 -5.61 3.46 3.29
C ARG A 262 -7.09 3.64 3.56
N HIS A 263 -7.70 2.67 4.20
CA HIS A 263 -9.12 2.71 4.48
C HIS A 263 -9.40 2.22 5.91
N PRO A 264 -9.44 3.12 6.91
CA PRO A 264 -9.65 2.74 8.31
C PRO A 264 -10.94 1.97 8.54
N TYR A 265 -12.00 2.29 7.81
CA TYR A 265 -13.28 1.61 7.90
C TYR A 265 -13.17 0.15 7.42
N PHE A 266 -12.50 -0.13 6.30
CA PHE A 266 -12.27 -1.51 5.84
C PHE A 266 -11.27 -2.26 6.73
N HIS A 267 -10.30 -1.54 7.32
CA HIS A 267 -9.46 -2.15 8.36
C HIS A 267 -10.30 -2.67 9.52
N SER A 268 -11.31 -1.91 9.97
CA SER A 268 -12.22 -2.35 11.02
C SER A 268 -13.02 -3.60 10.61
N ALA A 269 -13.39 -3.75 9.33
CA ALA A 269 -14.08 -4.94 8.83
C ALA A 269 -13.20 -6.20 8.95
N VAL A 270 -11.93 -6.10 8.56
CA VAL A 270 -10.97 -7.20 8.72
C VAL A 270 -10.81 -7.53 10.20
N MET A 271 -10.53 -6.53 11.05
CA MET A 271 -10.32 -6.76 12.49
C MET A 271 -11.55 -7.33 13.20
N LYS A 272 -12.76 -6.94 12.77
CA LYS A 272 -14.02 -7.50 13.28
C LYS A 272 -14.14 -9.00 13.03
N ALA A 273 -13.65 -9.49 11.89
CA ALA A 273 -13.66 -10.91 11.59
C ALA A 273 -12.74 -11.75 12.51
N TYR A 274 -11.75 -11.11 13.13
CA TYR A 274 -10.84 -11.73 14.10
C TYR A 274 -11.26 -11.54 15.56
N GLU A 275 -12.41 -10.91 15.82
CA GLU A 275 -12.89 -10.69 17.16
C GLU A 275 -12.99 -12.02 17.93
N ASN A 276 -12.45 -12.09 19.13
CA ASN A 276 -12.32 -13.27 19.97
C ASN A 276 -11.39 -14.41 19.47
N LEU A 277 -10.70 -14.23 18.34
CA LEU A 277 -9.77 -15.23 17.81
C LEU A 277 -8.30 -14.88 18.06
N MET A 278 -8.01 -13.65 18.50
CA MET A 278 -6.66 -13.19 18.81
C MET A 278 -6.67 -12.26 20.03
N PRO A 279 -5.51 -12.06 20.70
CA PRO A 279 -5.38 -11.16 21.85
C PRO A 279 -5.74 -9.71 21.50
N VAL A 280 -6.33 -9.00 22.47
CA VAL A 280 -6.70 -7.59 22.32
C VAL A 280 -5.46 -6.74 22.04
N GLY A 281 -5.54 -5.88 21.02
CA GLY A 281 -4.46 -4.99 20.60
C GLY A 281 -3.41 -5.64 19.70
N GLU A 282 -3.63 -6.87 19.27
CA GLU A 282 -2.84 -7.51 18.22
C GLU A 282 -3.50 -7.36 16.86
N HIS A 283 -2.70 -7.50 15.82
CA HIS A 283 -3.08 -7.34 14.42
C HIS A 283 -2.53 -8.49 13.58
N VAL A 284 -3.17 -8.74 12.45
CA VAL A 284 -2.72 -9.72 11.45
C VAL A 284 -2.24 -9.00 10.19
N SER A 285 -1.42 -9.69 9.39
CA SER A 285 -1.08 -9.23 8.05
C SER A 285 -2.24 -9.50 7.09
N TYR A 286 -2.46 -8.61 6.14
CA TYR A 286 -3.39 -8.84 5.04
C TYR A 286 -2.96 -8.10 3.77
N PHE A 287 -3.31 -8.69 2.63
CA PHE A 287 -3.05 -8.19 1.28
C PHE A 287 -4.34 -8.40 0.48
N LEU A 288 -5.18 -7.37 0.41
CA LEU A 288 -6.53 -7.48 -0.13
C LEU A 288 -6.69 -6.55 -1.33
N TYR A 289 -7.15 -7.12 -2.43
CA TYR A 289 -7.30 -6.49 -3.72
C TYR A 289 -8.79 -6.38 -4.04
N PHE A 290 -9.24 -5.15 -4.28
CA PHE A 290 -10.62 -4.81 -4.62
C PHE A 290 -10.69 -4.47 -6.09
N SER A 291 -11.57 -5.13 -6.83
CA SER A 291 -11.96 -4.75 -8.16
C SER A 291 -13.40 -4.25 -8.11
N VAL A 292 -13.59 -3.00 -8.49
CA VAL A 292 -14.88 -2.30 -8.50
C VAL A 292 -15.02 -1.53 -9.80
N GLU A 293 -16.25 -1.21 -10.18
CA GLU A 293 -16.49 -0.31 -11.32
C GLU A 293 -15.79 1.05 -11.08
N PRO A 294 -15.02 1.58 -12.05
CA PRO A 294 -14.31 2.85 -11.88
C PRO A 294 -15.21 4.01 -11.46
N SER A 295 -16.45 4.04 -11.95
CA SER A 295 -17.46 5.05 -11.62
C SER A 295 -17.97 4.99 -10.18
N ALA A 296 -17.78 3.87 -9.47
CA ALA A 296 -18.21 3.67 -8.08
C ALA A 296 -17.14 4.09 -7.04
N VAL A 297 -16.00 4.63 -7.51
CA VAL A 297 -14.92 5.07 -6.64
C VAL A 297 -14.39 6.44 -7.05
N ASP A 298 -14.21 7.32 -6.08
CA ASP A 298 -13.51 8.60 -6.29
C ASP A 298 -12.06 8.50 -5.76
N VAL A 299 -11.12 8.51 -6.70
CA VAL A 299 -9.66 8.47 -6.41
C VAL A 299 -9.05 9.86 -6.32
N ASN A 300 -9.79 10.92 -6.65
CA ASN A 300 -9.28 12.29 -6.70
C ASN A 300 -9.49 13.07 -5.40
N VAL A 301 -9.59 12.39 -4.27
CA VAL A 301 -9.85 13.02 -2.96
C VAL A 301 -8.60 13.72 -2.40
N HIS A 302 -7.41 13.14 -2.61
CA HIS A 302 -6.15 13.67 -2.06
C HIS A 302 -5.03 13.65 -3.12
N PRO A 303 -4.07 14.61 -3.10
CA PRO A 303 -2.93 14.63 -4.04
C PRO A 303 -2.12 13.33 -4.04
N THR A 304 -1.97 12.66 -2.90
CA THR A 304 -1.26 11.37 -2.79
C THR A 304 -2.07 10.18 -3.31
N LYS A 305 -3.36 10.37 -3.64
CA LYS A 305 -4.27 9.33 -4.15
C LYS A 305 -4.37 8.07 -3.24
N THR A 306 -4.09 8.22 -1.95
CA THR A 306 -4.14 7.10 -0.98
C THR A 306 -5.45 7.02 -0.21
N GLU A 307 -6.24 8.09 -0.22
CA GLU A 307 -7.59 8.14 0.33
C GLU A 307 -8.57 8.04 -0.83
N ILE A 308 -9.38 7.01 -0.81
CA ILE A 308 -10.34 6.68 -1.87
C ILE A 308 -11.72 6.57 -1.21
N LYS A 309 -12.71 7.19 -1.84
CA LYS A 309 -14.11 7.10 -1.42
C LYS A 309 -14.85 6.12 -2.31
N PHE A 310 -15.71 5.33 -1.71
CA PHE A 310 -16.58 4.38 -2.41
C PHE A 310 -18.04 4.83 -2.25
N ASP A 311 -18.83 4.66 -3.29
CA ASP A 311 -20.27 4.96 -3.22
C ASP A 311 -21.00 4.00 -2.26
N ASN A 312 -20.52 2.77 -2.14
CA ASN A 312 -21.14 1.68 -1.39
C ASN A 312 -20.23 1.15 -0.27
N GLU A 313 -19.67 2.02 0.59
CA GLU A 313 -18.74 1.61 1.64
C GLU A 313 -19.31 0.59 2.63
N GLN A 314 -20.54 0.79 3.07
CA GLN A 314 -21.17 -0.08 4.08
C GLN A 314 -21.45 -1.50 3.56
N PRO A 315 -22.05 -1.72 2.37
CA PRO A 315 -22.17 -3.05 1.78
C PRO A 315 -20.83 -3.73 1.54
N ILE A 316 -19.81 -3.00 1.03
CA ILE A 316 -18.46 -3.55 0.82
C ILE A 316 -17.83 -3.96 2.16
N TRP A 317 -18.03 -3.19 3.22
CA TRP A 317 -17.58 -3.54 4.57
C TRP A 317 -18.16 -4.87 5.04
N GLN A 318 -19.49 -5.08 4.83
CA GLN A 318 -20.18 -6.32 5.21
C GLN A 318 -19.65 -7.52 4.41
N VAL A 319 -19.49 -7.37 3.08
CA VAL A 319 -18.93 -8.41 2.21
C VAL A 319 -17.51 -8.77 2.65
N LEU A 320 -16.66 -7.77 2.91
CA LEU A 320 -15.27 -7.98 3.35
C LEU A 320 -15.23 -8.73 4.69
N SER A 321 -16.01 -8.27 5.68
CA SER A 321 -16.03 -8.90 7.01
C SER A 321 -16.52 -10.35 6.94
N ALA A 322 -17.57 -10.62 6.15
CA ALA A 322 -18.08 -11.97 5.94
C ALA A 322 -17.08 -12.88 5.24
N ALA A 323 -16.45 -12.41 4.16
CA ALA A 323 -15.45 -13.18 3.41
C ALA A 323 -14.21 -13.55 4.25
N VAL A 324 -13.72 -12.61 5.06
CA VAL A 324 -12.59 -12.88 5.97
C VAL A 324 -13.01 -13.87 7.05
N LYS A 325 -14.19 -13.70 7.66
CA LYS A 325 -14.73 -14.61 8.68
C LYS A 325 -14.93 -16.03 8.13
N GLU A 326 -15.50 -16.16 6.93
CA GLU A 326 -15.63 -17.44 6.25
C GLU A 326 -14.29 -18.11 5.99
N THR A 327 -13.31 -17.35 5.50
CA THR A 327 -11.95 -17.84 5.26
C THR A 327 -11.33 -18.39 6.53
N ILE A 328 -11.40 -17.65 7.64
CA ILE A 328 -10.87 -18.10 8.94
C ILE A 328 -11.59 -19.38 9.40
N GLY A 329 -12.92 -19.42 9.33
CA GLY A 329 -13.71 -20.59 9.70
C GLY A 329 -13.36 -21.83 8.90
N ARG A 330 -13.15 -21.68 7.59
CA ARG A 330 -12.81 -22.79 6.68
C ARG A 330 -11.41 -23.37 6.92
N PHE A 331 -10.42 -22.51 7.17
CA PHE A 331 -9.01 -22.94 7.23
C PHE A 331 -8.46 -23.11 8.64
N CYS A 332 -9.11 -22.55 9.67
CA CYS A 332 -8.66 -22.65 11.05
C CYS A 332 -9.49 -23.59 11.92
N ASN A 333 -10.40 -24.39 11.34
CA ASN A 333 -11.30 -25.31 12.05
C ASN A 333 -12.05 -24.64 13.23
N VAL A 334 -12.34 -23.35 13.11
CA VAL A 334 -13.16 -22.65 14.10
C VAL A 334 -14.60 -23.06 13.89
N PRO A 335 -15.29 -23.69 14.86
CA PRO A 335 -16.70 -24.02 14.71
C PRO A 335 -17.49 -22.73 14.56
N MET A 336 -18.05 -22.51 13.37
CA MET A 336 -19.04 -21.44 13.18
C MET A 336 -20.35 -21.93 13.77
N ILE A 337 -20.73 -21.41 14.92
CA ILE A 337 -22.07 -21.58 15.44
C ILE A 337 -22.94 -20.55 14.71
N ASP A 338 -23.67 -21.04 13.72
CA ASP A 338 -24.65 -20.24 12.99
C ASP A 338 -25.91 -20.12 13.87
N PHE A 339 -26.12 -18.98 14.50
CA PHE A 339 -27.30 -18.72 15.31
C PHE A 339 -28.51 -18.30 14.47
N ASP A 340 -28.40 -18.13 13.17
CA ASP A 340 -29.41 -17.65 12.27
C ASP A 340 -30.15 -18.78 11.50
N VAL A 341 -29.97 -20.05 11.87
CA VAL A 341 -30.79 -21.11 11.31
C VAL A 341 -32.14 -21.09 12.03
N GLU A 342 -33.12 -20.44 11.43
CA GLU A 342 -34.52 -20.67 11.72
C GLU A 342 -34.89 -22.13 11.39
N GLY A 343 -34.57 -23.01 12.28
CA GLY A 343 -34.98 -24.37 12.32
C GLY A 343 -35.08 -24.77 13.78
N ARG A 344 -36.27 -24.80 14.34
CA ARG A 344 -36.49 -25.41 15.65
C ARG A 344 -35.89 -26.82 15.62
N PRO A 345 -34.93 -27.15 16.50
CA PRO A 345 -34.51 -28.51 16.65
C PRO A 345 -35.76 -29.28 17.19
N ASP A 346 -36.16 -30.31 16.47
CA ASP A 346 -37.12 -31.29 17.00
C ASP A 346 -36.52 -31.85 18.28
N ILE A 347 -37.06 -31.44 19.42
CA ILE A 347 -36.75 -32.03 20.71
C ILE A 347 -37.31 -33.46 20.65
N PRO A 348 -36.47 -34.51 20.71
CA PRO A 348 -36.97 -35.87 20.78
C PRO A 348 -37.80 -35.99 22.08
N VAL A 349 -39.09 -36.24 21.95
CA VAL A 349 -39.95 -36.58 23.10
C VAL A 349 -39.48 -37.95 23.56
N MET A 350 -38.71 -37.96 24.61
CA MET A 350 -38.30 -39.19 25.29
C MET A 350 -39.54 -39.78 25.96
N GLY A 351 -39.94 -40.98 25.51
CA GLY A 351 -41.04 -41.76 26.10
C GLY A 351 -40.80 -41.94 27.59
N MET A 352 -41.90 -41.78 28.36
CA MET A 352 -41.94 -42.07 29.79
C MET A 352 -41.70 -43.56 30.04
N ASP A 353 -40.46 -43.92 30.45
CA ASP A 353 -40.22 -45.14 31.23
C ASP A 353 -39.87 -44.71 32.66
N THR A 354 -40.80 -45.02 33.54
CA THR A 354 -40.74 -44.78 34.97
C THR A 354 -39.84 -45.80 35.63
N THR A 355 -38.55 -45.54 35.70
CA THR A 355 -37.64 -46.12 36.69
C THR A 355 -36.77 -45.07 37.29
N VAL A 356 -37.09 -44.69 38.52
CA VAL A 356 -36.35 -43.70 39.29
C VAL A 356 -34.98 -44.28 39.70
N PRO A 357 -33.86 -43.79 39.28
CA PRO A 357 -32.56 -44.15 39.82
C PRO A 357 -32.40 -43.48 41.19
N ARG A 358 -32.06 -44.25 42.21
CA ARG A 358 -31.66 -43.74 43.51
C ARG A 358 -30.47 -42.80 43.42
N GLN A 359 -30.65 -41.62 43.94
CA GLN A 359 -29.57 -40.61 44.06
C GLN A 359 -28.48 -41.13 45.03
N PRO A 360 -27.18 -41.06 44.70
CA PRO A 360 -26.12 -41.28 45.66
C PRO A 360 -26.12 -40.15 46.69
N LYS A 361 -26.06 -40.54 47.98
CA LYS A 361 -25.89 -39.58 49.09
C LYS A 361 -24.48 -38.95 48.99
N LEU A 362 -24.43 -37.70 48.62
CA LEU A 362 -23.22 -36.88 48.76
C LEU A 362 -23.03 -36.53 50.24
N SER A 363 -22.00 -37.09 50.87
CA SER A 363 -21.52 -36.63 52.19
C SER A 363 -20.76 -35.34 52.00
N ALA A 364 -21.18 -34.28 52.72
CA ALA A 364 -20.52 -33.00 52.71
C ALA A 364 -19.12 -33.11 53.36
N PRO A 365 -18.11 -32.46 52.83
CA PRO A 365 -16.77 -32.42 53.43
C PRO A 365 -16.83 -31.64 54.72
N THR A 366 -16.27 -32.23 55.80
CA THR A 366 -16.17 -31.70 57.17
C THR A 366 -15.02 -30.70 57.36
N TYR A 367 -14.66 -29.94 56.38
CA TYR A 367 -13.61 -28.92 56.50
C TYR A 367 -14.28 -27.54 56.69
N ASN A 368 -14.03 -26.95 57.89
CA ASN A 368 -14.44 -25.57 58.20
C ASN A 368 -13.20 -24.71 58.35
N PRO A 369 -12.90 -23.80 57.40
CA PRO A 369 -11.70 -22.97 57.44
C PRO A 369 -11.71 -21.84 58.47
N PHE A 370 -12.81 -21.66 59.23
CA PHE A 370 -12.97 -20.57 60.21
C PHE A 370 -12.93 -21.05 61.71
N LYS A 371 -12.45 -22.25 61.98
CA LYS A 371 -12.18 -22.62 63.37
C LYS A 371 -10.79 -22.15 63.81
N GLU A 372 -10.72 -21.03 64.51
CA GLU A 372 -9.56 -20.59 65.26
C GLU A 372 -9.21 -21.65 66.30
N SER A 373 -7.99 -22.17 66.26
CA SER A 373 -7.35 -22.87 67.38
C SER A 373 -6.46 -21.88 68.15
N GLY A 374 -7.02 -21.34 69.22
CA GLY A 374 -6.27 -20.60 70.19
C GLY A 374 -5.44 -21.54 71.10
N ARG A 375 -4.38 -20.98 71.72
CA ARG A 375 -3.43 -21.48 72.75
C ARG A 375 -2.20 -22.18 72.18
N GLY A 376 -0.97 -21.82 72.62
CA GLY A 376 -0.62 -21.27 73.95
C GLY A 376 0.79 -20.69 73.99
N VAL A 377 0.92 -19.82 74.90
CA VAL A 377 2.12 -19.12 75.38
C VAL A 377 3.01 -20.09 76.17
N SER A 378 4.31 -20.07 75.88
CA SER A 378 5.32 -20.39 76.97
C SER A 378 6.72 -19.99 76.51
N SER A 379 7.20 -18.91 76.99
CA SER A 379 8.35 -18.64 77.91
C SER A 379 9.73 -18.91 77.32
N VAL A 380 10.46 -17.80 77.26
CA VAL A 380 11.93 -17.63 77.15
C VAL A 380 12.63 -18.34 78.29
N PRO A 381 13.88 -18.81 78.12
CA PRO A 381 14.93 -18.22 78.93
C PRO A 381 16.19 -17.81 78.18
N THR A 382 16.72 -16.74 78.65
CA THR A 382 18.05 -16.16 78.57
C THR A 382 19.22 -17.17 78.75
N GLY A 383 20.28 -16.93 78.02
CA GLY A 383 21.61 -17.45 78.12
C GLY A 383 22.51 -16.77 77.08
#